data_c62369046024e6e14c8fffe3d43ef7a9
#
_entry.id   c62369046024e6e14c8fffe3d43ef7a9
#
_cell.length_a   1.000
_cell.length_b   1.000
_cell.length_c   1.000
_cell.angle_alpha   90.00
_cell.angle_beta   90.00
_cell.angle_gamma   90.00
#
_symmetry.space_group_name_H-M   'P 1'
#
loop_
_entity.id
_entity.type
_entity.pdbx_description
1 polymer ?
#
loop_
_entity_poly.entity_id
_entity_poly.type
_entity_poly.pdbx_seq_one_letter_code
_entity_poly.pdbx_strand_id
1 'polypeptide(L)'
;MKYLNTMVTFSEFPDEIALCINITNCPFHCPGCHSPELWEDVGIKLTIAELDKLIKSNRGITCVGFMGGSPIYINVLAKRIRRKYNGLKIGWYWGGSNIPSKINIGNFDYIKLGEYKKELGGLDNPNTNQRMYKIIHKISDGVMTSTTVDITSKFWKHGEK
;
A
#
# COMPACT_ATOMS: atom_id res chain seq x y z
N MET A 1 -9.62 6.61 -11.50
CA MET A 1 -9.02 5.37 -10.99
C MET A 1 -10.14 4.45 -10.58
N LYS A 2 -10.02 3.16 -10.84
CA LYS A 2 -11.01 2.12 -10.49
C LYS A 2 -10.36 1.07 -9.60
N TYR A 3 -11.17 0.26 -8.95
CA TYR A 3 -10.74 -0.91 -8.19
C TYR A 3 -11.61 -2.11 -8.55
N LEU A 4 -11.04 -3.30 -8.50
CA LEU A 4 -11.74 -4.54 -8.85
C LEU A 4 -12.54 -5.05 -7.66
N ASN A 5 -11.88 -5.19 -6.51
CA ASN A 5 -12.45 -5.69 -5.27
C ASN A 5 -11.68 -5.16 -4.06
N THR A 6 -12.16 -5.52 -2.87
CA THR A 6 -11.50 -5.23 -1.60
C THR A 6 -11.40 -6.49 -0.76
N MET A 7 -10.41 -6.55 0.10
CA MET A 7 -10.17 -7.66 1.01
C MET A 7 -9.68 -7.14 2.36
N VAL A 8 -10.18 -7.70 3.45
CA VAL A 8 -9.61 -7.48 4.78
C VAL A 8 -8.60 -8.59 5.07
N THR A 9 -7.37 -8.24 5.41
CA THR A 9 -6.26 -9.19 5.60
C THR A 9 -5.33 -8.74 6.72
N PHE A 10 -4.54 -9.70 7.25
CA PHE A 10 -3.53 -9.48 8.29
C PHE A 10 -2.09 -9.60 7.75
N SER A 11 -1.93 -9.94 6.46
CA SER A 11 -0.64 -10.31 5.88
C SER A 11 0.07 -9.20 5.11
N GLU A 12 -0.66 -8.16 4.67
CA GLU A 12 -0.10 -7.15 3.76
C GLU A 12 0.69 -6.04 4.46
N PHE A 13 0.31 -5.72 5.71
CA PHE A 13 1.00 -4.71 6.52
C PHE A 13 1.23 -5.26 7.92
N PRO A 14 2.48 -5.31 8.41
CA PRO A 14 2.80 -5.90 9.70
C PRO A 14 2.04 -5.23 10.85
N ASP A 15 1.46 -6.07 11.71
CA ASP A 15 0.73 -5.68 12.92
C ASP A 15 -0.60 -4.94 12.66
N GLU A 16 -1.15 -5.00 11.41
CA GLU A 16 -2.35 -4.28 11.01
C GLU A 16 -3.48 -5.20 10.53
N ILE A 17 -4.72 -4.80 10.80
CA ILE A 17 -5.92 -5.33 10.15
C ILE A 17 -6.20 -4.42 8.95
N ALA A 18 -5.80 -4.84 7.76
CA ALA A 18 -5.79 -3.99 6.60
C ALA A 18 -6.99 -4.21 5.67
N LEU A 19 -7.71 -3.14 5.34
CA LEU A 19 -8.61 -3.11 4.18
C LEU A 19 -7.77 -2.83 2.94
N CYS A 20 -7.46 -3.86 2.16
CA CYS A 20 -6.76 -3.75 0.89
C CYS A 20 -7.74 -3.48 -0.25
N ILE A 21 -7.45 -2.45 -1.04
CA ILE A 21 -8.23 -2.03 -2.21
C ILE A 21 -7.41 -2.34 -3.45
N ASN A 22 -7.83 -3.33 -4.24
CA ASN A 22 -7.13 -3.80 -5.43
C ASN A 22 -7.40 -2.87 -6.62
N ILE A 23 -6.44 -2.00 -6.90
CA ILE A 23 -6.54 -0.95 -7.94
C ILE A 23 -6.24 -1.54 -9.31
N THR A 24 -7.12 -1.24 -10.26
CA THR A 24 -6.98 -1.68 -11.66
C THR A 24 -6.19 -0.70 -12.52
N ASN A 25 -5.93 -1.08 -13.77
CA ASN A 25 -5.08 -0.35 -14.72
C ASN A 25 -3.63 -0.22 -14.21
N CYS A 26 -3.06 -1.34 -13.75
CA CYS A 26 -1.68 -1.40 -13.29
C CYS A 26 -0.72 -1.22 -14.47
N PRO A 27 0.17 -0.21 -14.47
CA PRO A 27 1.05 0.06 -15.61
C PRO A 27 2.26 -0.88 -15.72
N PHE A 28 2.53 -1.70 -14.70
CA PHE A 28 3.77 -2.49 -14.63
C PHE A 28 3.69 -3.81 -15.39
N HIS A 29 2.52 -4.45 -15.45
CA HIS A 29 2.30 -5.72 -16.15
C HIS A 29 3.42 -6.76 -15.91
N CYS A 30 3.81 -6.92 -14.63
CA CYS A 30 4.94 -7.78 -14.25
C CYS A 30 4.74 -9.22 -14.73
N PRO A 31 5.70 -9.83 -15.44
CA PRO A 31 5.60 -11.23 -15.84
C PRO A 31 5.42 -12.16 -14.64
N GLY A 32 4.38 -13.02 -14.68
CA GLY A 32 4.04 -13.91 -13.57
C GLY A 32 3.38 -13.23 -12.37
N CYS A 33 2.87 -12.01 -12.55
CA CYS A 33 2.10 -11.32 -11.52
C CYS A 33 0.99 -12.23 -10.96
N HIS A 34 0.78 -12.18 -9.63
CA HIS A 34 -0.26 -12.95 -8.97
C HIS A 34 -1.69 -12.42 -9.24
N SER A 35 -1.79 -11.18 -9.73
CA SER A 35 -3.07 -10.50 -10.01
C SER A 35 -3.08 -9.85 -11.39
N PRO A 36 -2.95 -10.63 -12.50
CA PRO A 36 -2.93 -10.11 -13.86
C PRO A 36 -4.27 -9.45 -14.25
N GLU A 37 -5.36 -9.80 -13.58
CA GLU A 37 -6.69 -9.19 -13.75
C GLU A 37 -6.70 -7.69 -13.41
N LEU A 38 -5.73 -7.21 -12.64
CA LEU A 38 -5.58 -5.78 -12.30
C LEU A 38 -4.91 -4.96 -13.42
N TRP A 39 -4.46 -5.58 -14.50
CA TRP A 39 -3.85 -4.85 -15.62
C TRP A 39 -4.90 -4.08 -16.43
N GLU A 40 -6.12 -4.62 -16.51
CA GLU A 40 -7.22 -4.02 -17.27
C GLU A 40 -7.85 -2.82 -16.53
N ASP A 41 -8.40 -1.85 -17.27
CA ASP A 41 -9.13 -0.71 -16.70
C ASP A 41 -10.60 -1.06 -16.45
N VAL A 42 -10.86 -1.97 -15.54
CA VAL A 42 -12.19 -2.47 -15.18
C VAL A 42 -12.54 -2.18 -13.72
N GLY A 43 -13.79 -2.43 -13.34
CA GLY A 43 -14.24 -2.34 -11.95
C GLY A 43 -14.93 -1.03 -11.57
N ILE A 44 -15.01 -0.77 -10.28
CA ILE A 44 -15.78 0.32 -9.67
C ILE A 44 -14.91 1.58 -9.55
N LYS A 45 -15.48 2.75 -9.86
CA LYS A 45 -14.78 4.03 -9.72
C LYS A 45 -14.50 4.33 -8.24
N LEU A 46 -13.22 4.42 -7.87
CA LEU A 46 -12.79 4.78 -6.53
C LEU A 46 -12.80 6.30 -6.35
N THR A 47 -13.94 6.80 -5.92
CA THR A 47 -14.11 8.22 -5.53
C THR A 47 -13.82 8.40 -4.03
N ILE A 48 -13.74 9.65 -3.57
CA ILE A 48 -13.66 9.96 -2.13
C ILE A 48 -14.88 9.41 -1.38
N ALA A 49 -16.08 9.53 -1.97
CA ALA A 49 -17.31 9.01 -1.37
C ALA A 49 -17.30 7.48 -1.27
N GLU A 50 -16.82 6.80 -2.32
CA GLU A 50 -16.69 5.34 -2.31
C GLU A 50 -15.63 4.87 -1.29
N LEU A 51 -14.47 5.55 -1.20
CA LEU A 51 -13.48 5.28 -0.16
C LEU A 51 -14.06 5.43 1.24
N ASP A 52 -14.78 6.52 1.50
CA ASP A 52 -15.45 6.76 2.80
C ASP A 52 -16.46 5.66 3.13
N LYS A 53 -17.21 5.17 2.13
CA LYS A 53 -18.16 4.05 2.27
C LYS A 53 -17.43 2.75 2.61
N LEU A 54 -16.37 2.41 1.88
CA LEU A 54 -15.57 1.21 2.11
C LEU A 54 -14.99 1.19 3.54
N ILE A 55 -14.42 2.30 3.99
CA ILE A 55 -13.86 2.40 5.37
C ILE A 55 -14.97 2.21 6.41
N LYS A 56 -16.11 2.85 6.26
CA LYS A 56 -17.23 2.75 7.21
C LYS A 56 -17.87 1.36 7.27
N SER A 57 -17.86 0.64 6.14
CA SER A 57 -18.44 -0.71 6.04
C SER A 57 -17.53 -1.78 6.62
N ASN A 58 -16.23 -1.49 6.81
CA ASN A 58 -15.24 -2.42 7.34
C ASN A 58 -14.77 -1.97 8.73
N ARG A 59 -15.64 -2.18 9.74
CA ARG A 59 -15.31 -1.81 11.12
C ARG A 59 -14.20 -2.68 11.69
N GLY A 60 -13.34 -2.08 12.53
CA GLY A 60 -12.23 -2.78 13.19
C GLY A 60 -10.93 -2.84 12.38
N ILE A 61 -10.91 -2.29 11.17
CA ILE A 61 -9.65 -2.13 10.44
C ILE A 61 -8.75 -1.10 11.12
N THR A 62 -7.45 -1.34 11.06
CA THR A 62 -6.41 -0.44 11.57
C THR A 62 -5.63 0.23 10.44
N CYS A 63 -5.72 -0.32 9.21
CA CYS A 63 -5.01 0.17 8.04
C CYS A 63 -5.90 0.15 6.78
N VAL A 64 -5.68 1.11 5.88
CA VAL A 64 -6.16 1.06 4.49
C VAL A 64 -4.97 0.88 3.59
N GLY A 65 -4.95 -0.20 2.80
CA GLY A 65 -3.92 -0.52 1.83
C GLY A 65 -4.39 -0.27 0.40
N PHE A 66 -3.67 0.54 -0.34
CA PHE A 66 -3.88 0.72 -1.78
C PHE A 66 -2.93 -0.22 -2.54
N MET A 67 -3.50 -1.21 -3.22
CA MET A 67 -2.72 -2.19 -3.98
C MET A 67 -2.58 -1.69 -5.43
N GLY A 68 -1.59 -0.80 -5.66
CA GLY A 68 -1.37 -0.13 -6.94
C GLY A 68 -1.95 1.30 -7.01
N GLY A 69 -2.23 1.75 -8.23
CA GLY A 69 -2.87 3.04 -8.52
C GLY A 69 -1.92 4.17 -8.90
N SER A 70 -2.49 5.23 -9.48
CA SER A 70 -1.75 6.44 -9.85
C SER A 70 -1.22 7.18 -8.63
N PRO A 71 0.09 7.51 -8.55
CA PRO A 71 0.69 8.20 -7.42
C PRO A 71 -0.04 9.49 -7.02
N ILE A 72 -0.43 10.30 -8.00
CA ILE A 72 -1.13 11.57 -7.74
C ILE A 72 -2.47 11.31 -7.04
N TYR A 73 -3.24 10.35 -7.56
CA TYR A 73 -4.57 10.08 -7.03
C TYR A 73 -4.52 9.40 -5.66
N ILE A 74 -3.60 8.46 -5.49
CA ILE A 74 -3.36 7.80 -4.20
C ILE A 74 -2.96 8.80 -3.12
N ASN A 75 -2.10 9.78 -3.45
CA ASN A 75 -1.73 10.84 -2.52
C ASN A 75 -2.92 11.68 -2.06
N VAL A 76 -3.88 11.97 -2.96
CA VAL A 76 -5.13 12.69 -2.62
C VAL A 76 -5.99 11.86 -1.66
N LEU A 77 -6.15 10.56 -1.93
CA LEU A 77 -6.92 9.66 -1.07
C LEU A 77 -6.27 9.47 0.30
N ALA A 78 -4.95 9.28 0.35
CA ALA A 78 -4.19 9.18 1.60
C ALA A 78 -4.35 10.45 2.46
N LYS A 79 -4.20 11.63 1.86
CA LYS A 79 -4.44 12.91 2.54
C LYS A 79 -5.87 13.02 3.09
N ARG A 80 -6.88 12.50 2.35
CA ARG A 80 -8.27 12.44 2.82
C ARG A 80 -8.40 11.58 4.06
N ILE A 81 -7.80 10.38 4.08
CA ILE A 81 -7.83 9.47 5.22
C ILE A 81 -7.18 10.14 6.44
N ARG A 82 -5.97 10.70 6.29
CA ARG A 82 -5.26 11.41 7.40
C ARG A 82 -6.09 12.49 8.05
N ARG A 83 -6.86 13.23 7.26
CA ARG A 83 -7.69 14.34 7.77
C ARG A 83 -8.97 13.88 8.46
N LYS A 84 -9.54 12.74 8.03
CA LYS A 84 -10.88 12.32 8.46
C LYS A 84 -10.87 11.20 9.47
N TYR A 85 -9.92 10.28 9.38
CA TYR A 85 -9.89 9.06 10.16
C TYR A 85 -8.64 9.03 11.06
N ASN A 86 -8.82 9.57 12.28
CA ASN A 86 -7.71 9.61 13.25
C ASN A 86 -7.29 8.19 13.64
N GLY A 87 -5.98 7.94 13.66
CA GLY A 87 -5.40 6.66 14.06
C GLY A 87 -5.40 5.58 12.97
N LEU A 88 -6.12 5.76 11.83
CA LEU A 88 -6.10 4.81 10.74
C LEU A 88 -4.77 4.89 9.98
N LYS A 89 -4.06 3.76 9.86
CA LYS A 89 -2.81 3.66 9.09
C LYS A 89 -3.09 3.63 7.60
N ILE A 90 -2.09 3.98 6.80
CA ILE A 90 -2.20 4.02 5.34
C ILE A 90 -1.01 3.33 4.72
N GLY A 91 -1.28 2.28 3.93
CA GLY A 91 -0.29 1.55 3.17
C GLY A 91 -0.47 1.72 1.66
N TRP A 92 0.61 1.61 0.92
CA TRP A 92 0.57 1.67 -0.55
C TRP A 92 1.59 0.71 -1.17
N TYR A 93 1.13 -0.05 -2.16
CA TYR A 93 1.95 -0.92 -2.99
C TYR A 93 2.23 -0.24 -4.33
N TRP A 94 3.51 -0.08 -4.65
CA TRP A 94 3.98 0.51 -5.88
C TRP A 94 5.00 -0.39 -6.57
N GLY A 95 4.80 -0.66 -7.86
CA GLY A 95 5.67 -1.55 -8.63
C GLY A 95 7.00 -0.90 -9.04
N GLY A 96 7.15 0.43 -8.94
CA GLY A 96 8.42 1.09 -9.24
C GLY A 96 9.45 0.91 -8.12
N SER A 97 10.73 1.03 -8.46
CA SER A 97 11.85 0.86 -7.53
C SER A 97 12.08 2.06 -6.59
N ASN A 98 11.50 3.21 -6.91
CA ASN A 98 11.64 4.45 -6.12
C ASN A 98 10.28 5.05 -5.79
N ILE A 99 10.21 5.79 -4.69
CA ILE A 99 9.02 6.58 -4.35
C ILE A 99 8.89 7.72 -5.35
N PRO A 100 7.75 7.83 -6.08
CA PRO A 100 7.54 8.92 -7.03
C PRO A 100 7.58 10.29 -6.34
N SER A 101 8.16 11.29 -6.98
CA SER A 101 8.28 12.68 -6.46
C SER A 101 6.94 13.34 -6.13
N LYS A 102 5.84 12.85 -6.72
CA LYS A 102 4.48 13.35 -6.49
C LYS A 102 3.83 12.77 -5.22
N ILE A 103 4.50 11.86 -4.52
CA ILE A 103 4.03 11.28 -3.26
C ILE A 103 4.57 12.09 -2.08
N ASN A 104 3.67 12.55 -1.22
CA ASN A 104 4.05 13.03 0.10
C ASN A 104 4.05 11.85 1.08
N ILE A 105 5.24 11.37 1.42
CA ILE A 105 5.41 10.22 2.34
C ILE A 105 4.80 10.47 3.72
N GLY A 106 4.66 11.72 4.14
CA GLY A 106 3.99 12.10 5.38
C GLY A 106 2.50 11.69 5.47
N ASN A 107 1.90 11.32 4.32
CA ASN A 107 0.53 10.80 4.31
C ASN A 107 0.46 9.28 4.53
N PHE A 108 1.58 8.55 4.53
CA PHE A 108 1.61 7.09 4.58
C PHE A 108 2.29 6.57 5.84
N ASP A 109 1.97 5.34 6.23
CA ASP A 109 2.65 4.59 7.29
C ASP A 109 3.48 3.45 6.72
N TYR A 110 3.07 2.92 5.55
CA TYR A 110 3.75 1.83 4.86
C TYR A 110 3.79 2.09 3.36
N ILE A 111 4.94 1.84 2.74
CA ILE A 111 5.10 1.87 1.28
C ILE A 111 5.90 0.64 0.84
N LYS A 112 5.31 -0.17 -0.02
CA LYS A 112 5.99 -1.28 -0.68
C LYS A 112 6.46 -0.82 -2.06
N LEU A 113 7.74 -1.03 -2.36
CA LEU A 113 8.36 -0.72 -3.65
C LEU A 113 8.82 -2.00 -4.37
N GLY A 114 8.96 -1.90 -5.68
CA GLY A 114 9.54 -2.92 -6.54
C GLY A 114 8.49 -3.74 -7.29
N GLU A 115 8.77 -3.98 -8.57
CA GLU A 115 8.01 -4.88 -9.43
C GLU A 115 8.11 -6.33 -8.92
N TYR A 116 7.13 -7.17 -9.28
CA TYR A 116 7.25 -8.60 -9.04
C TYR A 116 8.18 -9.23 -10.07
N LYS A 117 9.13 -10.04 -9.59
CA LYS A 117 10.03 -10.87 -10.41
C LYS A 117 9.86 -12.31 -9.97
N LYS A 118 9.37 -13.15 -10.87
CA LYS A 118 9.05 -14.56 -10.58
C LYS A 118 10.23 -15.32 -9.99
N GLU A 119 11.43 -15.07 -10.50
CA GLU A 119 12.69 -15.70 -10.07
C GLU A 119 13.17 -15.25 -8.68
N LEU A 120 12.69 -14.08 -8.21
CA LEU A 120 13.06 -13.52 -6.90
C LEU A 120 11.94 -13.64 -5.87
N GLY A 121 10.71 -13.99 -6.31
CA GLY A 121 9.56 -14.14 -5.44
C GLY A 121 8.98 -12.81 -4.91
N GLY A 122 8.08 -12.93 -3.95
CA GLY A 122 7.45 -11.79 -3.25
C GLY A 122 8.22 -11.34 -2.01
N LEU A 123 7.55 -10.55 -1.16
CA LEU A 123 8.13 -10.01 0.08
C LEU A 123 8.58 -11.11 1.07
N ASP A 124 7.98 -12.28 1.02
CA ASP A 124 8.28 -13.44 1.86
C ASP A 124 9.59 -14.16 1.50
N ASN A 125 10.19 -13.83 0.35
CA ASN A 125 11.46 -14.40 -0.07
C ASN A 125 12.62 -13.46 0.33
N PRO A 126 13.65 -13.94 1.08
CA PRO A 126 14.81 -13.13 1.46
C PRO A 126 15.60 -12.53 0.28
N ASN A 127 15.54 -13.18 -0.90
CA ASN A 127 16.24 -12.73 -2.11
C ASN A 127 15.39 -11.75 -2.96
N THR A 128 14.22 -11.37 -2.50
CA THR A 128 13.31 -10.49 -3.27
C THR A 128 13.94 -9.13 -3.56
N ASN A 129 13.64 -8.58 -4.75
CA ASN A 129 13.93 -7.19 -5.09
C ASN A 129 12.91 -6.20 -4.49
N GLN A 130 11.81 -6.71 -3.94
CA GLN A 130 10.78 -5.88 -3.33
C GLN A 130 11.21 -5.42 -1.94
N ARG A 131 10.78 -4.21 -1.56
CA ARG A 131 11.08 -3.66 -0.22
C ARG A 131 9.81 -3.08 0.39
N MET A 132 9.57 -3.41 1.65
CA MET A 132 8.53 -2.79 2.47
C MET A 132 9.15 -1.79 3.41
N TYR A 133 8.71 -0.55 3.33
CA TYR A 133 9.14 0.54 4.20
C TYR A 133 8.04 0.93 5.17
N LYS A 134 8.41 1.05 6.45
CA LYS A 134 7.61 1.76 7.45
C LYS A 134 8.03 3.23 7.45
N ILE A 135 7.03 4.12 7.47
CA ILE A 135 7.27 5.57 7.55
C ILE A 135 7.19 5.97 9.02
N ILE A 136 8.26 6.57 9.50
CA ILE A 136 8.35 7.08 10.87
C ILE A 136 8.15 8.59 10.83
N HIS A 137 7.11 9.05 11.53
CA HIS A 137 6.80 10.48 11.66
C HIS A 137 7.36 11.00 12.98
N LYS A 138 8.11 12.08 12.89
CA LYS A 138 8.62 12.83 14.06
C LYS A 138 8.17 14.27 13.98
N ILE A 139 7.75 14.83 15.11
CA ILE A 139 7.44 16.26 15.24
C ILE A 139 8.51 16.88 16.12
N SER A 140 9.23 17.87 15.60
CA SER A 140 10.19 18.67 16.34
C SER A 140 9.94 20.15 16.02
N ASP A 141 9.80 20.96 17.02
CA ASP A 141 9.54 22.42 16.88
C ASP A 141 8.34 22.76 15.98
N GLY A 142 7.28 21.93 16.04
CA GLY A 142 6.08 22.06 15.22
C GLY A 142 6.23 21.64 13.76
N VAL A 143 7.40 21.14 13.36
CA VAL A 143 7.69 20.64 12.02
C VAL A 143 7.61 19.12 12.02
N MET A 144 6.73 18.56 11.16
CA MET A 144 6.67 17.12 10.94
C MET A 144 7.70 16.70 9.89
N THR A 145 8.58 15.79 10.28
CA THR A 145 9.51 15.09 9.39
C THR A 145 9.12 13.63 9.26
N SER A 146 9.39 13.04 8.09
CA SER A 146 9.07 11.64 7.81
C SER A 146 10.28 10.95 7.23
N THR A 147 10.64 9.79 7.80
CA THR A 147 11.77 8.96 7.37
C THR A 147 11.31 7.54 7.09
N THR A 148 12.01 6.83 6.23
CA THR A 148 11.71 5.44 5.87
C THR A 148 12.62 4.48 6.64
N VAL A 149 12.04 3.37 7.10
CA VAL A 149 12.77 2.25 7.70
C VAL A 149 12.40 0.99 6.92
N ASP A 150 13.38 0.28 6.38
CA ASP A 150 13.16 -1.00 5.71
C ASP A 150 12.74 -2.06 6.74
N ILE A 151 11.57 -2.63 6.54
CA ILE A 151 10.99 -3.68 7.39
C ILE A 151 10.72 -4.97 6.59
N THR A 152 11.32 -5.14 5.43
CA THR A 152 11.08 -6.28 4.52
C THR A 152 11.29 -7.62 5.21
N SER A 153 12.29 -7.72 6.10
CA SER A 153 12.57 -8.95 6.84
C SER A 153 11.43 -9.45 7.73
N LYS A 154 10.46 -8.59 8.08
CA LYS A 154 9.27 -9.02 8.83
C LYS A 154 8.36 -9.97 8.05
N PHE A 155 8.48 -10.03 6.73
CA PHE A 155 7.70 -10.90 5.86
C PHE A 155 8.38 -12.28 5.65
N TRP A 156 9.65 -12.40 5.98
CA TRP A 156 10.37 -13.65 5.77
C TRP A 156 9.87 -14.72 6.73
N LYS A 157 9.53 -15.88 6.19
CA LYS A 157 9.25 -17.04 7.01
C LYS A 157 10.54 -17.39 7.75
N HIS A 158 10.52 -17.28 9.07
CA HIS A 158 11.58 -17.86 9.89
C HIS A 158 11.51 -19.37 9.65
N GLY A 159 12.51 -19.92 8.96
CA GLY A 159 12.57 -21.35 8.73
C GLY A 159 12.49 -22.05 10.08
N GLU A 160 11.59 -23.02 10.17
CA GLU A 160 11.65 -24.03 11.23
C GLU A 160 13.08 -24.62 11.15
N LYS A 161 13.85 -24.43 12.24
CA LYS A 161 15.16 -25.07 12.41
C LYS A 161 14.96 -26.53 12.76
#